data_0885f91aeccdc51037afa850c3ed6f29
#
_entry.id   0885f91aeccdc51037afa850c3ed6f29
#
_cell.length_a   1.000
_cell.length_b   1.000
_cell.length_c   1.000
_cell.angle_alpha   90.00
_cell.angle_beta   90.00
_cell.angle_gamma   90.00
#
_symmetry.space_group_name_H-M   'P 1'
#
loop_
_entity.id
_entity.type
_entity.pdbx_description
1 polymer ?
#
loop_
_entity_poly.entity_id
_entity_poly.type
_entity_poly.pdbx_seq_one_letter_code
_entity_poly.pdbx_strand_id
1 'polypeptide(L)'
;FQVYAPTQQYKPSLTPTATSTNTPTATPTNTPTPTNTPTPTATPTNTPTNTPTNTPYPTQRPTQPVTYEEPIHKHGGTKWIDIDLSQQMLYAYEGNTMVGSFLVSTGLPATPTVTGKYYVYVKHLYATMIGPGYYLPDVPYTMYFYKGYGIHGTYWHSNFGTPMSHGCVNMETSQAGWLY
;
A
#
# COMPACT_ATOMS: atom_id res chain seq x y z
N PHE A 1 11.99 11.66 14.32
CA PHE A 1 12.43 11.00 13.08
C PHE A 1 11.96 11.81 11.88
N GLN A 2 12.83 11.95 10.91
CA GLN A 2 12.52 12.59 9.65
C GLN A 2 12.23 11.48 8.61
N VAL A 3 11.09 11.56 7.92
CA VAL A 3 10.68 10.57 6.91
C VAL A 3 10.88 11.19 5.54
N TYR A 4 11.65 10.53 4.69
CA TYR A 4 11.80 10.84 3.27
C TYR A 4 11.05 9.80 2.46
N ALA A 5 10.15 10.25 1.57
CA ALA A 5 9.62 9.41 0.51
C ALA A 5 10.15 9.95 -0.81
N PRO A 6 10.80 9.13 -1.65
CA PRO A 6 11.42 9.60 -2.88
C PRO A 6 10.37 10.21 -3.80
N THR A 7 10.72 11.33 -4.41
CA THR A 7 9.98 11.88 -5.54
C THR A 7 10.12 10.88 -6.69
N GLN A 8 9.04 10.20 -7.05
CA GLN A 8 9.03 9.40 -8.27
C GLN A 8 9.36 10.31 -9.44
N GLN A 9 10.55 10.16 -10.02
CA GLN A 9 10.83 10.68 -11.34
C GLN A 9 10.04 9.83 -12.34
N TYR A 10 8.93 10.39 -12.83
CA TYR A 10 8.17 9.83 -13.93
C TYR A 10 9.07 9.81 -15.16
N LYS A 11 9.59 8.64 -15.53
CA LYS A 11 10.26 8.43 -16.81
C LYS A 11 9.16 8.26 -17.86
N PRO A 12 8.96 9.21 -18.80
CA PRO A 12 7.96 9.02 -19.84
C PRO A 12 8.33 7.79 -20.67
N SER A 13 7.44 6.81 -20.69
CA SER A 13 7.51 5.68 -21.61
C SER A 13 7.22 6.23 -23.01
N LEU A 14 8.19 6.13 -23.90
CA LEU A 14 8.00 6.45 -25.31
C LEU A 14 7.09 5.38 -25.90
N THR A 15 5.82 5.70 -26.08
CA THR A 15 4.89 4.88 -26.85
C THR A 15 5.33 4.94 -28.31
N PRO A 16 5.58 3.81 -29.00
CA PRO A 16 5.89 3.85 -30.41
C PRO A 16 4.68 4.37 -31.19
N THR A 17 4.86 5.45 -31.95
CA THR A 17 3.88 5.98 -32.91
C THR A 17 3.66 4.94 -33.99
N ALA A 18 2.44 4.42 -34.10
CA ALA A 18 2.06 3.53 -35.20
C ALA A 18 2.09 4.28 -36.51
N THR A 19 2.95 3.84 -37.42
CA THR A 19 3.00 4.31 -38.81
C THR A 19 1.79 3.73 -39.57
N SER A 20 0.96 4.57 -40.12
CA SER A 20 -0.20 4.18 -40.93
C SER A 20 0.26 3.50 -42.22
N THR A 21 0.01 2.22 -42.36
CA THR A 21 0.17 1.47 -43.59
C THR A 21 -1.15 1.54 -44.36
N ASN A 22 -1.13 2.13 -45.57
CA ASN A 22 -2.29 2.17 -46.46
C ASN A 22 -2.69 0.76 -46.90
N THR A 23 -3.86 0.28 -46.43
CA THR A 23 -4.48 -0.94 -46.89
C THR A 23 -5.34 -0.67 -48.12
N PRO A 24 -5.24 -1.48 -49.20
CA PRO A 24 -6.03 -1.26 -50.41
C PRO A 24 -7.52 -1.51 -50.14
N THR A 25 -8.36 -0.61 -50.66
CA THR A 25 -9.82 -0.64 -50.59
C THR A 25 -10.37 -1.84 -51.37
N ALA A 26 -11.04 -2.76 -50.69
CA ALA A 26 -11.78 -3.85 -51.33
C ALA A 26 -13.11 -3.32 -51.90
N THR A 27 -13.42 -3.67 -53.16
CA THR A 27 -14.67 -3.37 -53.86
C THR A 27 -15.83 -4.16 -53.19
N PRO A 28 -17.01 -3.54 -52.93
CA PRO A 28 -18.12 -4.23 -52.29
C PRO A 28 -18.78 -5.22 -53.26
N THR A 29 -18.78 -6.49 -52.91
CA THR A 29 -19.59 -7.53 -53.53
C THR A 29 -20.91 -7.62 -52.79
N ASN A 30 -22.05 -7.48 -53.53
CA ASN A 30 -23.38 -7.61 -52.94
C ASN A 30 -23.63 -9.02 -52.42
N THR A 31 -23.68 -9.16 -51.11
CA THR A 31 -24.08 -10.42 -50.42
C THR A 31 -25.56 -10.35 -50.06
N PRO A 32 -26.36 -11.43 -50.28
CA PRO A 32 -27.79 -11.38 -49.97
C PRO A 32 -28.03 -11.21 -48.45
N THR A 33 -29.02 -10.42 -48.14
CA THR A 33 -29.48 -10.08 -46.79
C THR A 33 -29.93 -11.34 -46.06
N PRO A 34 -29.38 -11.68 -44.87
CA PRO A 34 -29.90 -12.78 -44.07
C PRO A 34 -31.24 -12.35 -43.40
N THR A 35 -32.24 -13.19 -43.55
CA THR A 35 -33.53 -13.08 -42.87
C THR A 35 -33.31 -13.22 -41.35
N ASN A 36 -33.78 -12.25 -40.59
CA ASN A 36 -33.69 -12.24 -39.11
C ASN A 36 -34.55 -13.39 -38.54
N THR A 37 -33.90 -14.45 -38.07
CA THR A 37 -34.53 -15.41 -37.16
C THR A 37 -34.38 -14.85 -35.74
N PRO A 38 -35.47 -14.69 -34.96
CA PRO A 38 -35.31 -14.20 -33.58
C PRO A 38 -34.55 -15.20 -32.74
N THR A 39 -33.36 -14.82 -32.31
CA THR A 39 -32.57 -15.58 -31.33
C THR A 39 -33.23 -15.42 -29.96
N PRO A 40 -33.45 -16.48 -29.18
CA PRO A 40 -33.97 -16.35 -27.83
C PRO A 40 -33.05 -15.48 -26.99
N THR A 41 -33.63 -14.37 -26.47
CA THR A 41 -32.93 -13.49 -25.54
C THR A 41 -32.64 -14.26 -24.27
N ALA A 42 -31.37 -14.50 -23.97
CA ALA A 42 -30.96 -15.08 -22.70
C ALA A 42 -31.44 -14.14 -21.57
N THR A 43 -32.29 -14.64 -20.71
CA THR A 43 -32.66 -13.96 -19.47
C THR A 43 -31.42 -13.79 -18.62
N PRO A 44 -31.10 -12.59 -18.13
CA PRO A 44 -29.94 -12.41 -17.26
C PRO A 44 -30.16 -13.25 -15.99
N THR A 45 -29.39 -14.31 -15.85
CA THR A 45 -29.30 -15.05 -14.59
C THR A 45 -28.57 -14.11 -13.63
N ASN A 46 -29.23 -13.72 -12.54
CA ASN A 46 -28.60 -12.99 -11.46
C ASN A 46 -27.41 -13.80 -10.92
N THR A 47 -26.22 -13.48 -11.36
CA THR A 47 -24.99 -14.01 -10.76
C THR A 47 -24.95 -13.45 -9.34
N PRO A 48 -24.86 -14.30 -8.30
CA PRO A 48 -24.76 -13.79 -6.93
C PRO A 48 -23.49 -12.93 -6.86
N THR A 49 -23.70 -11.62 -6.65
CA THR A 49 -22.62 -10.70 -6.28
C THR A 49 -22.07 -11.22 -4.96
N ASN A 50 -20.82 -11.64 -4.93
CA ASN A 50 -20.14 -11.98 -3.70
C ASN A 50 -20.18 -10.74 -2.78
N THR A 51 -21.13 -10.73 -1.88
CA THR A 51 -21.16 -9.79 -0.76
C THR A 51 -19.85 -10.02 -0.02
N PRO A 52 -18.99 -9.00 0.19
CA PRO A 52 -17.78 -9.18 0.97
C PRO A 52 -18.21 -9.66 2.35
N THR A 53 -17.95 -10.93 2.63
CA THR A 53 -18.12 -11.48 3.97
C THR A 53 -17.13 -10.73 4.83
N ASN A 54 -17.63 -9.96 5.81
CA ASN A 54 -16.80 -9.40 6.85
C ASN A 54 -16.10 -10.56 7.55
N THR A 55 -14.92 -10.90 7.09
CA THR A 55 -14.05 -11.83 7.82
C THR A 55 -13.77 -11.16 9.16
N PRO A 56 -14.17 -11.75 10.29
CA PRO A 56 -13.88 -11.16 11.57
C PRO A 56 -12.37 -11.03 11.68
N TYR A 57 -11.90 -9.79 11.86
CA TYR A 57 -10.49 -9.54 12.12
C TYR A 57 -10.08 -10.34 13.35
N PRO A 58 -8.96 -11.04 13.34
CA PRO A 58 -8.48 -11.75 14.52
C PRO A 58 -8.32 -10.76 15.67
N THR A 59 -9.14 -10.90 16.68
CA THR A 59 -9.19 -10.04 17.89
C THR A 59 -8.02 -10.38 18.84
N GLN A 60 -6.92 -10.90 18.33
CA GLN A 60 -5.80 -11.24 19.18
C GLN A 60 -4.91 -10.00 19.37
N ARG A 61 -5.21 -9.26 20.44
CA ARG A 61 -4.22 -8.42 21.11
C ARG A 61 -2.97 -9.26 21.40
N PRO A 62 -1.76 -8.80 21.07
CA PRO A 62 -0.54 -9.44 21.54
C PRO A 62 -0.61 -9.54 23.06
N THR A 63 -0.77 -10.75 23.59
CA THR A 63 -0.95 -11.01 25.03
C THR A 63 0.38 -11.04 25.79
N GLN A 64 1.48 -10.74 25.12
CA GLN A 64 2.79 -10.63 25.73
C GLN A 64 3.28 -9.19 25.69
N PRO A 65 3.69 -8.61 26.82
CA PRO A 65 4.55 -7.44 26.76
C PRO A 65 5.82 -7.88 26.03
N VAL A 66 6.00 -7.41 24.80
CA VAL A 66 7.28 -7.55 24.12
C VAL A 66 8.26 -6.76 24.97
N THR A 67 9.09 -7.46 25.75
CA THR A 67 10.23 -6.85 26.41
C THR A 67 11.16 -6.40 25.31
N TYR A 68 11.04 -5.14 24.97
CA TYR A 68 11.87 -4.50 23.98
C TYR A 68 13.21 -4.18 24.65
N GLU A 69 14.24 -4.98 24.37
CA GLU A 69 15.61 -4.55 24.64
C GLU A 69 15.92 -3.43 23.64
N GLU A 70 16.07 -2.21 24.13
CA GLU A 70 16.54 -1.09 23.32
C GLU A 70 17.81 -1.53 22.59
N PRO A 71 17.84 -1.51 21.23
CA PRO A 71 19.06 -1.83 20.52
C PRO A 71 20.14 -0.81 20.94
N ILE A 72 21.24 -1.31 21.50
CA ILE A 72 22.38 -0.50 22.00
C ILE A 72 23.18 0.03 20.79
N HIS A 73 22.51 0.69 19.86
CA HIS A 73 23.17 1.31 18.71
C HIS A 73 23.19 2.83 18.90
N LYS A 74 24.14 3.30 19.69
CA LYS A 74 24.47 4.73 19.77
C LYS A 74 25.39 5.11 18.60
N HIS A 75 24.87 5.10 17.39
CA HIS A 75 25.49 5.81 16.28
C HIS A 75 25.11 7.29 16.43
N GLY A 76 26.06 8.17 16.73
CA GLY A 76 25.77 9.58 16.92
C GLY A 76 25.24 10.23 15.62
N GLY A 77 24.11 10.95 15.71
CA GLY A 77 23.56 11.67 14.56
C GLY A 77 22.04 11.84 14.62
N THR A 78 21.51 12.60 13.66
CA THR A 78 20.06 12.77 13.48
C THR A 78 19.44 11.44 13.01
N LYS A 79 18.40 10.99 13.69
CA LYS A 79 17.63 9.80 13.26
C LYS A 79 16.66 10.19 12.15
N TRP A 80 16.65 9.42 11.07
CA TRP A 80 15.73 9.62 9.97
C TRP A 80 15.38 8.31 9.27
N ILE A 81 14.28 8.33 8.52
CA ILE A 81 13.72 7.16 7.86
C ILE A 81 13.54 7.50 6.38
N ASP A 82 13.93 6.60 5.51
CA ASP A 82 13.60 6.60 4.09
C ASP A 82 12.60 5.48 3.79
N ILE A 83 11.55 5.80 3.04
CA ILE A 83 10.53 4.83 2.64
C ILE A 83 10.47 4.78 1.13
N ASP A 84 11.01 3.71 0.55
CA ASP A 84 10.94 3.44 -0.88
C ASP A 84 9.62 2.73 -1.22
N LEU A 85 8.68 3.49 -1.80
CA LEU A 85 7.37 2.98 -2.19
C LEU A 85 7.46 1.97 -3.35
N SER A 86 8.48 2.07 -4.19
CA SER A 86 8.66 1.19 -5.34
C SER A 86 9.16 -0.20 -4.92
N GLN A 87 10.00 -0.25 -3.91
CA GLN A 87 10.54 -1.48 -3.35
C GLN A 87 9.76 -1.99 -2.14
N GLN A 88 8.82 -1.19 -1.62
CA GLN A 88 8.10 -1.47 -0.39
C GLN A 88 9.04 -1.71 0.80
N MET A 89 10.07 -0.86 0.90
CA MET A 89 11.11 -0.92 1.91
C MET A 89 11.15 0.34 2.76
N LEU A 90 11.47 0.16 4.03
CA LEU A 90 11.77 1.23 4.98
C LEU A 90 13.21 1.06 5.44
N TYR A 91 13.98 2.12 5.33
CA TYR A 91 15.37 2.20 5.78
C TYR A 91 15.48 3.19 6.93
N ALA A 92 16.10 2.76 8.04
CA ALA A 92 16.33 3.59 9.21
C ALA A 92 17.80 3.99 9.30
N TYR A 93 18.04 5.26 9.64
CA TYR A 93 19.39 5.83 9.69
C TYR A 93 19.66 6.59 10.98
N GLU A 94 20.90 6.57 11.42
CA GLU A 94 21.49 7.49 12.40
C GLU A 94 22.66 8.24 11.74
N GLY A 95 22.50 9.55 11.51
CA GLY A 95 23.42 10.29 10.65
C GLY A 95 23.45 9.71 9.23
N ASN A 96 24.60 9.29 8.77
CA ASN A 96 24.80 8.65 7.46
C ASN A 96 24.86 7.11 7.53
N THR A 97 24.67 6.53 8.72
CA THR A 97 24.74 5.08 8.91
C THR A 97 23.35 4.49 8.84
N MET A 98 23.13 3.53 7.95
CA MET A 98 21.91 2.72 7.93
C MET A 98 21.96 1.73 9.10
N VAL A 99 20.97 1.83 9.99
CA VAL A 99 20.87 1.00 11.20
C VAL A 99 19.79 -0.07 11.11
N GLY A 100 18.93 0.00 10.09
CA GLY A 100 17.90 -1.01 9.85
C GLY A 100 17.29 -0.90 8.46
N SER A 101 16.80 -2.02 7.94
CA SER A 101 16.02 -2.10 6.70
C SER A 101 14.90 -3.12 6.86
N PHE A 102 13.68 -2.75 6.46
CA PHE A 102 12.48 -3.52 6.74
C PHE A 102 11.55 -3.56 5.54
N LEU A 103 11.00 -4.74 5.26
CA LEU A 103 9.96 -4.88 4.27
C LEU A 103 8.64 -4.35 4.86
N VAL A 104 7.96 -3.48 4.13
CA VAL A 104 6.73 -2.81 4.58
C VAL A 104 5.59 -2.99 3.59
N SER A 105 4.39 -2.58 3.96
CA SER A 105 3.26 -2.44 3.03
C SER A 105 2.73 -1.01 3.09
N THR A 106 2.83 -0.30 1.98
CA THR A 106 2.38 1.08 1.86
C THR A 106 0.95 1.17 1.30
N GLY A 107 0.50 2.38 0.97
CA GLY A 107 -0.84 2.62 0.44
C GLY A 107 -1.09 1.99 -0.92
N LEU A 108 -2.32 1.52 -1.12
CA LEU A 108 -2.82 1.06 -2.41
C LEU A 108 -2.79 2.18 -3.46
N PRO A 109 -2.80 1.88 -4.79
CA PRO A 109 -2.85 2.90 -5.83
C PRO A 109 -4.01 3.90 -5.70
N ALA A 110 -5.16 3.47 -5.17
CA ALA A 110 -6.32 4.33 -4.92
C ALA A 110 -6.19 5.20 -3.65
N THR A 111 -5.34 4.81 -2.72
CA THR A 111 -5.10 5.47 -1.44
C THR A 111 -3.59 5.49 -1.14
N PRO A 112 -2.78 6.18 -1.95
CA PRO A 112 -1.33 6.07 -1.89
C PRO A 112 -0.77 6.70 -0.60
N THR A 113 0.35 6.18 -0.15
CA THR A 113 1.16 6.85 0.87
C THR A 113 1.68 8.17 0.31
N VAL A 114 1.55 9.25 1.08
CA VAL A 114 2.03 10.58 0.69
C VAL A 114 3.54 10.60 0.54
N THR A 115 4.03 11.31 -0.48
CA THR A 115 5.45 11.49 -0.75
C THR A 115 5.91 12.86 -0.29
N GLY A 116 7.15 12.97 0.16
CA GLY A 116 7.75 14.21 0.64
C GLY A 116 8.57 14.02 1.90
N LYS A 117 8.90 15.14 2.56
CA LYS A 117 9.65 15.17 3.81
C LYS A 117 8.72 15.53 4.96
N TYR A 118 8.62 14.65 5.91
CA TYR A 118 7.73 14.78 7.06
C TYR A 118 8.49 14.54 8.37
N TYR A 119 7.81 14.82 9.50
CA TYR A 119 8.32 14.52 10.83
C TYR A 119 7.29 13.70 11.59
N VAL A 120 7.75 12.74 12.35
CA VAL A 120 6.88 12.07 13.34
C VAL A 120 6.51 13.13 14.38
N TYR A 121 5.23 13.48 14.44
CA TYR A 121 4.73 14.52 15.34
C TYR A 121 4.05 13.98 16.60
N VAL A 122 3.59 12.71 16.55
CA VAL A 122 3.02 12.03 17.72
C VAL A 122 3.22 10.52 17.62
N LYS A 123 3.42 9.88 18.75
CA LYS A 123 3.58 8.43 18.89
C LYS A 123 2.59 7.90 19.91
N HIS A 124 1.98 6.76 19.61
CA HIS A 124 1.10 6.03 20.52
C HIS A 124 1.54 4.58 20.57
N LEU A 125 1.71 4.04 21.78
CA LEU A 125 2.04 2.64 21.94
C LEU A 125 0.95 1.75 21.33
N TYR A 126 -0.32 2.18 21.49
CA TYR A 126 -1.49 1.61 20.82
C TYR A 126 -2.41 2.73 20.34
N ALA A 127 -2.96 2.59 19.16
CA ALA A 127 -3.94 3.53 18.61
C ALA A 127 -5.12 2.79 17.97
N THR A 128 -6.32 3.34 18.09
CA THR A 128 -7.45 2.87 17.29
C THR A 128 -7.47 3.63 15.98
N MET A 129 -7.46 2.92 14.85
CA MET A 129 -7.53 3.49 13.52
C MET A 129 -8.89 3.22 12.89
N ILE A 130 -9.55 4.28 12.43
CA ILE A 130 -10.88 4.22 11.84
C ILE A 130 -10.85 4.95 10.51
N GLY A 131 -11.44 4.33 9.49
CA GLY A 131 -11.59 4.93 8.17
C GLY A 131 -12.72 4.26 7.38
N PRO A 132 -12.97 4.71 6.14
CA PRO A 132 -13.96 4.09 5.29
C PRO A 132 -13.68 2.59 5.10
N GLY A 133 -14.59 1.75 5.62
CA GLY A 133 -14.50 0.30 5.48
C GLY A 133 -13.57 -0.43 6.44
N TYR A 134 -12.95 0.24 7.43
CA TYR A 134 -12.14 -0.43 8.44
C TYR A 134 -12.27 0.18 9.84
N TYR A 135 -12.11 -0.68 10.84
CA TYR A 135 -11.97 -0.36 12.25
C TYR A 135 -10.88 -1.26 12.83
N LEU A 136 -9.75 -0.69 13.23
CA LEU A 136 -8.58 -1.40 13.73
C LEU A 136 -8.27 -0.92 15.16
N PRO A 137 -8.71 -1.65 16.18
CA PRO A 137 -8.37 -1.31 17.56
C PRO A 137 -6.92 -1.70 17.88
N ASP A 138 -6.34 -1.04 18.87
CA ASP A 138 -5.05 -1.37 19.46
C ASP A 138 -3.90 -1.57 18.45
N VAL A 139 -3.85 -0.74 17.38
CA VAL A 139 -2.75 -0.76 16.42
C VAL A 139 -1.44 -0.39 17.12
N PRO A 140 -0.45 -1.32 17.16
CA PRO A 140 0.72 -1.14 18.01
C PRO A 140 1.76 -0.21 17.37
N TYR A 141 2.52 0.49 18.23
CA TYR A 141 3.69 1.29 17.86
C TYR A 141 3.41 2.32 16.76
N THR A 142 2.30 3.04 16.89
CA THR A 142 1.86 4.00 15.88
C THR A 142 2.63 5.31 15.97
N MET A 143 3.25 5.72 14.87
CA MET A 143 4.02 6.95 14.69
C MET A 143 3.42 7.77 13.57
N TYR A 144 2.59 8.76 13.89
CA TYR A 144 1.96 9.63 12.89
C TYR A 144 2.95 10.67 12.38
N PHE A 145 3.04 10.80 11.04
CA PHE A 145 3.96 11.72 10.37
C PHE A 145 3.26 12.76 9.47
N TYR A 146 2.04 12.49 9.01
CA TYR A 146 1.27 13.43 8.20
C TYR A 146 -0.23 13.19 8.38
N LYS A 147 -0.98 14.19 8.91
CA LYS A 147 -2.43 14.06 9.19
C LYS A 147 -2.74 12.75 9.92
N GLY A 148 -3.51 11.84 9.31
CA GLY A 148 -3.79 10.51 9.83
C GLY A 148 -2.86 9.39 9.30
N TYR A 149 -1.84 9.73 8.52
CA TYR A 149 -0.87 8.75 8.01
C TYR A 149 0.19 8.44 9.06
N GLY A 150 0.41 7.16 9.31
CA GLY A 150 1.36 6.68 10.32
C GLY A 150 2.19 5.50 9.82
N ILE A 151 3.32 5.30 10.49
CA ILE A 151 4.07 4.04 10.47
C ILE A 151 3.64 3.28 11.70
N HIS A 152 3.32 1.98 11.58
CA HIS A 152 2.80 1.22 12.71
C HIS A 152 2.95 -0.29 12.51
N GLY A 153 2.90 -1.04 13.61
CA GLY A 153 2.82 -2.49 13.59
C GLY A 153 1.48 -2.98 13.03
N THR A 154 1.51 -4.16 12.43
CA THR A 154 0.36 -4.73 11.74
C THR A 154 0.14 -6.16 12.21
N TYR A 155 -1.03 -6.44 12.81
CA TYR A 155 -1.40 -7.77 13.31
C TYR A 155 -2.43 -8.49 12.41
N TRP A 156 -3.01 -7.79 11.42
CA TRP A 156 -4.11 -8.31 10.59
C TRP A 156 -3.66 -8.86 9.23
N HIS A 157 -2.40 -8.69 8.86
CA HIS A 157 -1.80 -9.34 7.70
C HIS A 157 -0.27 -9.51 7.85
N SER A 158 0.31 -10.38 7.03
CA SER A 158 1.76 -10.61 6.92
C SER A 158 2.28 -10.43 5.49
N ASN A 159 1.49 -9.82 4.60
CA ASN A 159 1.82 -9.66 3.19
C ASN A 159 2.68 -8.40 2.93
N PHE A 160 3.80 -8.30 3.66
CA PHE A 160 4.75 -7.21 3.46
C PHE A 160 5.46 -7.32 2.10
N GLY A 161 5.88 -6.19 1.53
CA GLY A 161 6.40 -6.09 0.17
C GLY A 161 5.35 -5.80 -0.89
N THR A 162 4.06 -5.71 -0.50
CA THR A 162 2.94 -5.40 -1.38
C THR A 162 2.12 -4.27 -0.79
N PRO A 163 1.69 -3.26 -1.57
CA PRO A 163 0.77 -2.22 -1.08
C PRO A 163 -0.53 -2.82 -0.53
N MET A 164 -0.90 -2.48 0.70
CA MET A 164 -2.05 -3.06 1.40
C MET A 164 -2.88 -2.04 2.17
N SER A 165 -2.36 -0.84 2.41
CA SER A 165 -2.96 0.13 3.33
C SER A 165 -3.79 1.21 2.63
N HIS A 166 -4.45 2.04 3.43
CA HIS A 166 -5.11 3.28 2.98
C HIS A 166 -4.18 4.50 3.10
N GLY A 167 -2.86 4.27 2.98
CA GLY A 167 -1.83 5.32 2.98
C GLY A 167 -0.85 5.24 4.14
N CYS A 168 -1.13 4.49 5.19
CA CYS A 168 -0.17 4.20 6.26
C CYS A 168 0.96 3.30 5.76
N VAL A 169 2.03 3.20 6.53
CA VAL A 169 3.14 2.27 6.33
C VAL A 169 3.02 1.15 7.35
N ASN A 170 2.57 0.00 6.88
CA ASN A 170 2.38 -1.20 7.69
C ASN A 170 3.71 -1.92 7.85
N MET A 171 4.10 -2.21 9.08
CA MET A 171 5.30 -2.97 9.43
C MET A 171 4.94 -4.25 10.18
N GLU A 172 5.82 -5.24 10.16
CA GLU A 172 5.79 -6.33 11.11
C GLU A 172 5.90 -5.75 12.53
N THR A 173 5.11 -6.29 13.48
CA THR A 173 4.90 -5.66 14.79
C THR A 173 6.19 -5.51 15.60
N SER A 174 7.07 -6.51 15.59
CA SER A 174 8.35 -6.45 16.30
C SER A 174 9.28 -5.40 15.71
N GLN A 175 9.29 -5.27 14.36
CA GLN A 175 10.08 -4.27 13.64
C GLN A 175 9.56 -2.84 13.88
N ALA A 176 8.23 -2.68 13.94
CA ALA A 176 7.62 -1.40 14.32
C ALA A 176 7.99 -0.99 15.75
N GLY A 177 8.02 -1.96 16.66
CA GLY A 177 8.49 -1.76 18.03
C GLY A 177 9.95 -1.34 18.10
N TRP A 178 10.83 -1.93 17.27
CA TRP A 178 12.23 -1.52 17.18
C TRP A 178 12.38 -0.07 16.67
N LEU A 179 11.54 0.33 15.72
CA LEU A 179 11.58 1.66 15.14
C LEU A 179 11.00 2.73 16.08
N TYR A 180 10.02 2.34 16.94
CA TYR A 180 9.28 3.20 17.87
C TYR A 180 10.20 3.79 18.93
#